data_65dfb5dda5e2c56988b3a4309991a8d9
#
_entry.id   65dfb5dda5e2c56988b3a4309991a8d9
#
_cell.length_a   1.000
_cell.length_b   1.000
_cell.length_c   1.000
_cell.angle_alpha   90.00
_cell.angle_beta   90.00
_cell.angle_gamma   90.00
#
_symmetry.space_group_name_H-M   'P 1'
#
loop_
_entity.id
_entity.type
_entity.pdbx_description
1 polymer ?
#
loop_
_entity_poly.entity_id
_entity_poly.type
_entity_poly.pdbx_seq_one_letter_code
_entity_poly.pdbx_strand_id
1 'polypeptide(L)'
;DLALNLTTAMKFYKKALELGVTFITGVHVNEIVKVKGRARKVITDDGVYEADNILLCAGYESRRIANTVGIDAPVERQFNEVLVTEAQPKMFDVMIGVAGGEFYGHQSEHGSFVLGGNSGLQAFTSNNDNFVTNSLTAPSISRGIIKYFPVLKNCKVVRTWSGWYDQCIDVLPVIDNVKEVPGLTLGFGFSGHGFGISPAVSIALSELILDGESKTIDISQLKYDRFKPKK
;
A
#
# COMPACT_ATOMS: atom_id res chain seq x y z
N ASP A 1 -16.85 10.24 -3.91
CA ASP A 1 -16.12 10.61 -5.12
C ASP A 1 -14.98 9.61 -5.34
N LEU A 2 -14.82 9.17 -6.59
CA LEU A 2 -13.74 8.27 -6.99
C LEU A 2 -12.48 9.09 -7.26
N ALA A 3 -11.41 8.84 -6.51
CA ALA A 3 -10.13 9.50 -6.73
C ALA A 3 -9.35 8.79 -7.84
N LEU A 4 -8.83 9.55 -8.80
CA LEU A 4 -7.89 9.06 -9.81
C LEU A 4 -6.49 8.95 -9.20
N ASN A 5 -6.13 7.77 -8.72
CA ASN A 5 -4.92 7.52 -7.94
C ASN A 5 -3.65 8.11 -8.58
N LEU A 6 -3.41 7.82 -9.87
CA LEU A 6 -2.23 8.34 -10.55
C LEU A 6 -2.22 9.86 -10.63
N THR A 7 -3.35 10.47 -11.01
CA THR A 7 -3.48 11.92 -11.12
C THR A 7 -3.25 12.60 -9.77
N THR A 8 -3.80 12.04 -8.71
CA THR A 8 -3.62 12.53 -7.34
C THR A 8 -2.16 12.43 -6.90
N ALA A 9 -1.53 11.26 -7.07
CA ALA A 9 -0.13 11.05 -6.73
C ALA A 9 0.80 12.03 -7.50
N MET A 10 0.54 12.25 -8.79
CA MET A 10 1.32 13.21 -9.60
C MET A 10 1.15 14.67 -9.15
N LYS A 11 -0.03 15.05 -8.64
CA LYS A 11 -0.24 16.38 -8.06
C LYS A 11 0.57 16.56 -6.76
N PHE A 12 0.54 15.56 -5.88
CA PHE A 12 1.38 15.56 -4.67
C PHE A 12 2.87 15.62 -5.01
N TYR A 13 3.32 14.81 -5.96
CA TYR A 13 4.71 14.82 -6.43
C TYR A 13 5.15 16.20 -6.91
N LYS A 14 4.37 16.83 -7.81
CA LYS A 14 4.66 18.16 -8.32
C LYS A 14 4.72 19.20 -7.19
N LYS A 15 3.74 19.15 -6.28
CA LYS A 15 3.71 20.09 -5.14
C LYS A 15 4.88 19.90 -4.20
N ALA A 16 5.29 18.68 -3.94
CA ALA A 16 6.47 18.38 -3.12
C ALA A 16 7.76 18.93 -3.75
N LEU A 17 7.92 18.79 -5.08
CA LEU A 17 9.05 19.41 -5.81
C LEU A 17 9.07 20.94 -5.67
N GLU A 18 7.91 21.60 -5.81
CA GLU A 18 7.78 23.05 -5.62
C GLU A 18 8.18 23.48 -4.20
N LEU A 19 7.96 22.61 -3.21
CA LEU A 19 8.33 22.83 -1.81
C LEU A 19 9.79 22.44 -1.48
N GLY A 20 10.57 22.03 -2.48
CA GLY A 20 12.00 21.74 -2.31
C GLY A 20 12.31 20.28 -1.96
N VAL A 21 11.35 19.36 -2.06
CA VAL A 21 11.61 17.94 -1.84
C VAL A 21 12.43 17.38 -3.00
N THR A 22 13.51 16.68 -2.67
CA THR A 22 14.33 15.94 -3.65
C THR A 22 13.82 14.51 -3.77
N PHE A 23 13.54 14.07 -4.98
CA PHE A 23 13.17 12.69 -5.29
C PHE A 23 14.33 11.97 -5.96
N ILE A 24 14.72 10.84 -5.40
CA ILE A 24 15.76 9.96 -5.94
C ILE A 24 15.06 8.67 -6.36
N THR A 25 15.02 8.42 -7.65
CA THR A 25 14.30 7.28 -8.25
C THR A 25 15.26 6.31 -8.90
N GLY A 26 14.81 5.05 -9.10
CA GLY A 26 15.66 3.99 -9.69
C GLY A 26 16.72 3.47 -8.74
N VAL A 27 16.58 3.70 -7.44
CA VAL A 27 17.53 3.34 -6.39
C VAL A 27 16.87 2.33 -5.44
N HIS A 28 17.60 1.27 -5.11
CA HIS A 28 17.14 0.26 -4.16
C HIS A 28 17.72 0.54 -2.76
N VAL A 29 16.83 0.55 -1.76
CA VAL A 29 17.21 0.69 -0.34
C VAL A 29 17.59 -0.67 0.22
N ASN A 30 18.85 -0.82 0.64
CA ASN A 30 19.37 -2.04 1.21
C ASN A 30 19.12 -2.13 2.72
N GLU A 31 19.50 -1.10 3.46
CA GLU A 31 19.40 -1.10 4.93
C GLU A 31 19.33 0.31 5.52
N ILE A 32 18.87 0.36 6.76
CA ILE A 32 19.01 1.51 7.65
C ILE A 32 20.13 1.21 8.64
N VAL A 33 20.98 2.20 8.91
CA VAL A 33 22.13 2.04 9.84
C VAL A 33 21.98 2.97 11.03
N LYS A 34 22.23 2.42 12.22
CA LYS A 34 22.31 3.19 13.45
C LYS A 34 23.72 3.75 13.67
N VAL A 35 23.80 5.04 13.97
CA VAL A 35 25.03 5.71 14.44
C VAL A 35 24.78 6.18 15.85
N LYS A 36 25.60 5.75 16.79
CA LYS A 36 25.45 6.04 18.23
C LYS A 36 24.04 5.70 18.77
N GLY A 37 23.47 4.56 18.32
CA GLY A 37 22.17 4.07 18.75
C GLY A 37 20.94 4.70 18.07
N ARG A 38 21.12 5.68 17.19
CA ARG A 38 20.07 6.38 16.47
C ARG A 38 20.09 6.03 14.98
N ALA A 39 18.93 5.85 14.34
CA ALA A 39 18.83 5.71 12.88
C ALA A 39 19.32 7.01 12.22
N ARG A 40 20.32 6.93 11.34
CA ARG A 40 20.98 8.10 10.75
C ARG A 40 21.35 7.95 9.30
N LYS A 41 21.47 6.71 8.79
CA LYS A 41 21.92 6.45 7.42
C LYS A 41 20.99 5.49 6.74
N VAL A 42 20.80 5.72 5.45
CA VAL A 42 20.14 4.79 4.53
C VAL A 42 21.18 4.37 3.50
N ILE A 43 21.46 3.07 3.44
CA ILE A 43 22.37 2.49 2.45
C ILE A 43 21.56 2.05 1.24
N THR A 44 22.00 2.43 0.08
CA THR A 44 21.36 2.08 -1.20
C THR A 44 22.39 1.51 -2.15
N ASP A 45 21.94 1.04 -3.33
CA ASP A 45 22.83 0.61 -4.42
C ASP A 45 23.53 1.79 -5.14
N ASP A 46 23.05 3.02 -4.92
CA ASP A 46 23.63 4.24 -5.49
C ASP A 46 24.54 5.00 -4.50
N GLY A 47 24.45 4.71 -3.19
CA GLY A 47 25.25 5.40 -2.18
C GLY A 47 24.63 5.41 -0.79
N VAL A 48 25.12 6.33 0.04
CA VAL A 48 24.71 6.50 1.44
C VAL A 48 24.07 7.85 1.64
N TYR A 49 22.88 7.86 2.19
CA TYR A 49 22.15 9.07 2.54
C TYR A 49 22.09 9.22 4.06
N GLU A 50 22.35 10.42 4.56
CA GLU A 50 22.33 10.72 6.00
C GLU A 50 21.20 11.71 6.33
N ALA A 51 20.49 11.46 7.45
CA ALA A 51 19.42 12.33 7.92
C ALA A 51 19.29 12.29 9.44
N ASP A 52 18.67 13.32 10.00
CA ASP A 52 18.34 13.39 11.42
C ASP A 52 17.16 12.48 11.80
N ASN A 53 16.20 12.32 10.89
CA ASN A 53 15.06 11.43 11.02
C ASN A 53 14.85 10.67 9.71
N ILE A 54 14.48 9.40 9.84
CA ILE A 54 14.17 8.52 8.72
C ILE A 54 12.71 8.08 8.85
N LEU A 55 11.91 8.33 7.82
CA LEU A 55 10.55 7.82 7.70
C LEU A 55 10.55 6.62 6.77
N LEU A 56 10.15 5.45 7.28
CA LEU A 56 10.06 4.21 6.52
C LEU A 56 8.63 4.00 6.04
N CYS A 57 8.40 4.18 4.72
CA CYS A 57 7.13 4.00 4.02
C CYS A 57 7.31 3.14 2.76
N ALA A 58 7.99 1.99 2.89
CA ALA A 58 8.39 1.15 1.75
C ALA A 58 7.40 0.01 1.43
N GLY A 59 6.13 0.11 1.87
CA GLY A 59 5.11 -0.89 1.64
C GLY A 59 5.55 -2.27 2.15
N TYR A 60 5.39 -3.33 1.36
CA TYR A 60 5.75 -4.69 1.76
C TYR A 60 7.26 -4.90 1.99
N GLU A 61 8.13 -4.04 1.46
CA GLU A 61 9.57 -4.07 1.73
C GLU A 61 9.95 -3.49 3.11
N SER A 62 9.02 -2.79 3.77
CA SER A 62 9.27 -2.13 5.05
C SER A 62 9.74 -3.10 6.14
N ARG A 63 9.19 -4.33 6.19
CA ARG A 63 9.61 -5.34 7.15
C ARG A 63 11.09 -5.71 6.98
N ARG A 64 11.52 -5.96 5.73
CA ARG A 64 12.91 -6.30 5.40
C ARG A 64 13.85 -5.17 5.81
N ILE A 65 13.51 -3.93 5.48
CA ILE A 65 14.32 -2.76 5.79
C ILE A 65 14.35 -2.50 7.31
N ALA A 66 13.20 -2.57 8.00
CA ALA A 66 13.11 -2.39 9.45
C ALA A 66 13.91 -3.44 10.23
N ASN A 67 13.98 -4.68 9.75
CA ASN A 67 14.77 -5.75 10.34
C ASN A 67 16.27 -5.43 10.41
N THR A 68 16.79 -4.58 9.52
CA THR A 68 18.21 -4.16 9.55
C THR A 68 18.59 -3.38 10.81
N VAL A 69 17.60 -2.79 11.48
CA VAL A 69 17.76 -2.08 12.75
C VAL A 69 17.13 -2.82 13.95
N GLY A 70 16.66 -4.06 13.74
CA GLY A 70 16.10 -4.91 14.79
C GLY A 70 14.60 -4.70 15.06
N ILE A 71 13.86 -4.15 14.09
CA ILE A 71 12.41 -3.98 14.17
C ILE A 71 11.74 -5.00 13.25
N ASP A 72 11.03 -5.97 13.81
CA ASP A 72 10.25 -6.96 13.06
C ASP A 72 8.75 -6.67 13.19
N ALA A 73 8.22 -5.92 12.25
CA ALA A 73 6.79 -5.69 12.14
C ALA A 73 6.16 -6.76 11.24
N PRO A 74 5.04 -7.38 11.66
CA PRO A 74 4.45 -8.51 10.94
C PRO A 74 3.63 -8.04 9.73
N VAL A 75 4.34 -7.58 8.71
CA VAL A 75 3.81 -7.16 7.42
C VAL A 75 4.31 -8.12 6.36
N GLU A 76 3.40 -8.58 5.52
CA GLU A 76 3.67 -9.50 4.42
C GLU A 76 3.19 -8.90 3.10
N ARG A 77 3.77 -9.36 2.00
CA ARG A 77 3.29 -9.01 0.67
C ARG A 77 2.08 -9.87 0.31
N GLN A 78 1.03 -9.22 -0.18
CA GLN A 78 -0.15 -9.88 -0.74
C GLN A 78 -0.28 -9.51 -2.20
N PHE A 79 -0.65 -10.52 -3.00
CA PHE A 79 -0.86 -10.34 -4.44
C PHE A 79 -2.31 -9.97 -4.72
N ASN A 80 -2.54 -8.94 -5.51
CA ASN A 80 -3.87 -8.55 -5.94
C ASN A 80 -3.95 -8.48 -7.46
N GLU A 81 -5.07 -8.88 -7.99
CA GLU A 81 -5.33 -8.93 -9.42
C GLU A 81 -6.56 -8.11 -9.76
N VAL A 82 -6.52 -7.48 -10.92
CA VAL A 82 -7.59 -6.59 -11.40
C VAL A 82 -7.86 -6.89 -12.86
N LEU A 83 -9.12 -6.77 -13.25
CA LEU A 83 -9.54 -6.77 -14.66
C LEU A 83 -10.26 -5.48 -15.03
N VAL A 84 -10.23 -5.16 -16.32
CA VAL A 84 -11.02 -4.07 -16.92
C VAL A 84 -11.85 -4.62 -18.06
N THR A 85 -13.10 -4.20 -18.11
CA THR A 85 -14.02 -4.59 -19.17
C THR A 85 -14.08 -3.56 -20.29
N GLU A 86 -14.66 -3.94 -21.43
CA GLU A 86 -15.17 -2.99 -22.40
C GLU A 86 -16.19 -2.04 -21.77
N ALA A 87 -16.40 -0.87 -22.38
CA ALA A 87 -17.36 0.10 -21.87
C ALA A 87 -18.79 -0.44 -21.95
N GLN A 88 -19.54 -0.19 -20.89
CA GLN A 88 -20.97 -0.51 -20.76
C GLN A 88 -21.74 0.78 -20.47
N PRO A 89 -23.03 0.82 -20.76
CA PRO A 89 -23.88 1.92 -20.28
C PRO A 89 -23.71 2.13 -18.77
N LYS A 90 -23.86 3.36 -18.32
CA LYS A 90 -23.72 3.71 -16.90
C LYS A 90 -24.74 2.93 -16.05
N MET A 91 -24.26 2.20 -15.06
CA MET A 91 -25.05 1.39 -14.14
C MET A 91 -24.84 1.81 -12.68
N PHE A 92 -23.61 2.23 -12.32
CA PHE A 92 -23.23 2.52 -10.94
C PHE A 92 -22.45 3.83 -10.84
N ASP A 93 -22.73 4.59 -9.77
CA ASP A 93 -22.00 5.81 -9.41
C ASP A 93 -21.11 5.63 -8.17
N VAL A 94 -21.12 4.42 -7.60
CA VAL A 94 -20.42 4.09 -6.35
C VAL A 94 -19.48 2.91 -6.56
N MET A 95 -18.53 2.76 -5.64
CA MET A 95 -17.81 1.50 -5.50
C MET A 95 -18.75 0.40 -5.04
N ILE A 96 -18.56 -0.77 -5.61
CA ILE A 96 -19.28 -2.00 -5.25
C ILE A 96 -18.29 -3.04 -4.74
N GLY A 97 -18.72 -3.89 -3.84
CA GLY A 97 -17.91 -4.97 -3.30
C GLY A 97 -18.74 -5.94 -2.50
N VAL A 98 -18.18 -7.11 -2.27
CA VAL A 98 -18.81 -8.18 -1.49
C VAL A 98 -18.05 -8.36 -0.19
N ALA A 99 -18.78 -8.39 0.92
CA ALA A 99 -18.21 -8.77 2.20
C ALA A 99 -17.64 -10.19 2.10
N GLY A 100 -16.35 -10.35 2.43
CA GLY A 100 -15.64 -11.61 2.21
C GLY A 100 -14.72 -11.61 1.00
N GLY A 101 -14.72 -10.55 0.18
CA GLY A 101 -13.65 -10.28 -0.78
C GLY A 101 -13.72 -11.02 -2.11
N GLU A 102 -14.88 -11.59 -2.50
CA GLU A 102 -15.00 -12.25 -3.81
C GLU A 102 -14.69 -11.29 -4.97
N PHE A 103 -15.12 -10.02 -4.86
CA PHE A 103 -14.71 -8.95 -5.75
C PHE A 103 -15.00 -7.57 -5.14
N TYR A 104 -14.35 -6.55 -5.69
CA TYR A 104 -14.65 -5.13 -5.44
C TYR A 104 -14.31 -4.33 -6.69
N GLY A 105 -14.84 -3.13 -6.81
CA GLY A 105 -14.50 -2.24 -7.91
C GLY A 105 -15.54 -1.17 -8.17
N HIS A 106 -15.45 -0.59 -9.35
CA HIS A 106 -16.34 0.50 -9.78
C HIS A 106 -16.51 0.51 -11.28
N GLN A 107 -17.48 1.27 -11.73
CA GLN A 107 -17.60 1.63 -13.15
C GLN A 107 -16.95 3.01 -13.37
N SER A 108 -16.01 3.08 -14.29
CA SER A 108 -15.34 4.33 -14.66
C SER A 108 -16.29 5.31 -15.35
N GLU A 109 -15.89 6.57 -15.47
CA GLU A 109 -16.64 7.59 -16.21
C GLU A 109 -16.85 7.20 -17.68
N HIS A 110 -15.89 6.46 -18.26
CA HIS A 110 -15.97 5.97 -19.65
C HIS A 110 -16.81 4.70 -19.81
N GLY A 111 -17.41 4.19 -18.73
CA GLY A 111 -18.29 3.03 -18.75
C GLY A 111 -17.61 1.68 -18.50
N SER A 112 -16.28 1.58 -18.54
CA SER A 112 -15.57 0.33 -18.23
C SER A 112 -15.66 -0.02 -16.76
N PHE A 113 -15.87 -1.29 -16.44
CA PHE A 113 -15.73 -1.78 -15.07
C PHE A 113 -14.27 -2.07 -14.77
N VAL A 114 -13.80 -1.59 -13.62
CA VAL A 114 -12.49 -1.89 -13.03
C VAL A 114 -12.74 -2.72 -11.79
N LEU A 115 -12.40 -3.99 -11.83
CA LEU A 115 -12.82 -4.97 -10.85
C LEU A 115 -11.63 -5.80 -10.36
N GLY A 116 -11.37 -5.71 -9.07
CA GLY A 116 -10.38 -6.52 -8.37
C GLY A 116 -11.05 -7.60 -7.55
N GLY A 117 -10.30 -8.62 -7.20
CA GLY A 117 -10.80 -9.70 -6.35
C GLY A 117 -9.71 -10.70 -6.01
N ASN A 118 -10.07 -11.65 -5.17
CA ASN A 118 -9.21 -12.77 -4.85
C ASN A 118 -9.54 -13.92 -5.81
N SER A 119 -8.64 -14.19 -6.75
CA SER A 119 -8.79 -15.32 -7.67
C SER A 119 -8.59 -16.68 -6.99
N GLY A 120 -8.10 -16.71 -5.75
CA GLY A 120 -7.69 -17.94 -5.06
C GLY A 120 -6.40 -18.56 -5.62
N LEU A 121 -5.75 -17.88 -6.57
CA LEU A 121 -4.57 -18.38 -7.28
C LEU A 121 -3.26 -17.77 -6.78
N GLN A 122 -3.31 -17.03 -5.71
CA GLN A 122 -2.15 -16.33 -5.10
C GLN A 122 -0.99 -17.30 -4.80
N ALA A 123 -1.30 -18.53 -4.39
CA ALA A 123 -0.29 -19.54 -4.11
C ALA A 123 0.54 -19.93 -5.35
N PHE A 124 -0.01 -19.79 -6.56
CA PHE A 124 0.68 -20.12 -7.80
C PHE A 124 1.50 -18.96 -8.37
N THR A 125 1.21 -17.74 -7.93
CA THR A 125 1.89 -16.51 -8.39
C THR A 125 2.89 -15.97 -7.38
N SER A 126 2.84 -16.43 -6.13
CA SER A 126 3.64 -15.89 -5.02
C SER A 126 5.15 -16.09 -5.15
N ASN A 127 5.60 -17.03 -5.96
CA ASN A 127 7.03 -17.28 -6.20
C ASN A 127 7.62 -16.48 -7.37
N ASN A 128 6.82 -15.67 -8.03
CA ASN A 128 7.25 -14.88 -9.16
C ASN A 128 7.30 -13.40 -8.76
N ASP A 129 8.48 -12.81 -8.77
CA ASP A 129 8.66 -11.37 -8.53
C ASP A 129 8.12 -10.50 -9.68
N ASN A 130 7.72 -11.13 -10.78
CA ASN A 130 7.06 -10.45 -11.88
C ASN A 130 5.57 -10.21 -11.57
N PHE A 131 5.10 -9.00 -11.80
CA PHE A 131 3.70 -8.60 -11.69
C PHE A 131 2.87 -9.14 -12.87
N VAL A 132 2.77 -10.46 -12.96
CA VAL A 132 2.13 -11.12 -14.12
C VAL A 132 0.82 -11.76 -13.69
N THR A 133 -0.28 -11.35 -14.34
CA THR A 133 -1.53 -12.09 -14.28
C THR A 133 -1.40 -13.41 -15.05
N ASN A 134 -2.14 -14.41 -14.63
CA ASN A 134 -2.21 -15.70 -15.34
C ASN A 134 -3.53 -15.85 -16.11
N SER A 135 -3.64 -16.90 -16.92
CA SER A 135 -4.83 -17.18 -17.74
C SER A 135 -6.12 -17.40 -16.93
N LEU A 136 -6.01 -17.70 -15.64
CA LEU A 136 -7.15 -17.96 -14.75
C LEU A 136 -7.64 -16.72 -14.00
N THR A 137 -6.87 -15.61 -14.01
CA THR A 137 -7.23 -14.37 -13.34
C THR A 137 -8.59 -13.83 -13.80
N ALA A 138 -8.73 -13.57 -15.10
CA ALA A 138 -9.97 -13.01 -15.65
C ALA A 138 -11.18 -13.93 -15.44
N PRO A 139 -11.13 -15.24 -15.75
CA PRO A 139 -12.23 -16.16 -15.46
C PRO A 139 -12.63 -16.23 -13.99
N SER A 140 -11.67 -16.21 -13.07
CA SER A 140 -11.94 -16.32 -11.65
C SER A 140 -12.64 -15.07 -11.09
N ILE A 141 -12.13 -13.90 -11.41
CA ILE A 141 -12.76 -12.63 -11.01
C ILE A 141 -14.15 -12.49 -11.67
N SER A 142 -14.26 -12.78 -12.97
CA SER A 142 -15.52 -12.70 -13.69
C SER A 142 -16.59 -13.62 -13.11
N ARG A 143 -16.23 -14.80 -12.62
CA ARG A 143 -17.19 -15.71 -11.96
C ARG A 143 -17.81 -15.06 -10.72
N GLY A 144 -16.99 -14.44 -9.88
CA GLY A 144 -17.48 -13.69 -8.71
C GLY A 144 -18.44 -12.57 -9.11
N ILE A 145 -18.07 -11.81 -10.13
CA ILE A 145 -18.88 -10.68 -10.60
C ILE A 145 -20.22 -11.12 -11.17
N ILE A 146 -20.23 -12.12 -12.06
CA ILE A 146 -21.46 -12.60 -12.74
C ILE A 146 -22.46 -13.20 -11.75
N LYS A 147 -21.98 -13.77 -10.64
CA LYS A 147 -22.82 -14.26 -9.56
C LYS A 147 -23.75 -13.18 -8.99
N TYR A 148 -23.25 -11.95 -8.85
CA TYR A 148 -23.99 -10.82 -8.29
C TYR A 148 -24.57 -9.88 -9.35
N PHE A 149 -23.91 -9.79 -10.49
CA PHE A 149 -24.30 -8.94 -11.63
C PHE A 149 -24.41 -9.76 -12.92
N PRO A 150 -25.45 -10.60 -13.06
CA PRO A 150 -25.64 -11.45 -14.25
C PRO A 150 -25.73 -10.67 -15.55
N VAL A 151 -26.10 -9.40 -15.51
CA VAL A 151 -26.14 -8.50 -16.67
C VAL A 151 -24.76 -8.35 -17.36
N LEU A 152 -23.67 -8.55 -16.62
CA LEU A 152 -22.30 -8.45 -17.11
C LEU A 152 -21.77 -9.76 -17.74
N LYS A 153 -22.60 -10.82 -17.84
CA LYS A 153 -22.16 -12.14 -18.33
C LYS A 153 -21.53 -12.15 -19.74
N ASN A 154 -21.92 -11.20 -20.57
CA ASN A 154 -21.42 -11.07 -21.95
C ASN A 154 -20.40 -9.95 -22.11
N CYS A 155 -20.06 -9.25 -21.03
CA CYS A 155 -19.09 -8.16 -21.06
C CYS A 155 -17.68 -8.69 -21.26
N LYS A 156 -16.95 -8.14 -22.23
CA LYS A 156 -15.61 -8.62 -22.57
C LYS A 156 -14.58 -8.00 -21.65
N VAL A 157 -13.63 -8.82 -21.19
CA VAL A 157 -12.44 -8.35 -20.48
C VAL A 157 -11.42 -7.85 -21.50
N VAL A 158 -11.01 -6.60 -21.40
CA VAL A 158 -10.05 -5.98 -22.30
C VAL A 158 -8.65 -5.90 -21.76
N ARG A 159 -8.49 -5.97 -20.42
CA ARG A 159 -7.19 -5.89 -19.75
C ARG A 159 -7.24 -6.55 -18.37
N THR A 160 -6.10 -7.13 -17.97
CA THR A 160 -5.81 -7.53 -16.61
C THR A 160 -4.47 -6.96 -16.17
N TRP A 161 -4.31 -6.72 -14.87
CA TRP A 161 -3.01 -6.43 -14.24
C TRP A 161 -3.00 -6.95 -12.81
N SER A 162 -1.83 -6.93 -12.22
CA SER A 162 -1.64 -7.38 -10.84
C SER A 162 -0.59 -6.54 -10.14
N GLY A 163 -0.54 -6.65 -8.83
CA GLY A 163 0.44 -5.96 -8.01
C GLY A 163 0.53 -6.54 -6.60
N TRP A 164 1.63 -6.24 -5.94
CA TRP A 164 1.83 -6.53 -4.53
C TRP A 164 1.41 -5.34 -3.68
N TYR A 165 0.80 -5.61 -2.52
CA TYR A 165 0.56 -4.61 -1.49
C TYR A 165 0.99 -5.15 -0.13
N ASP A 166 1.14 -4.27 0.84
CA ASP A 166 1.52 -4.58 2.19
C ASP A 166 0.31 -4.99 3.04
N GLN A 167 0.33 -6.19 3.56
CA GLN A 167 -0.70 -6.72 4.46
C GLN A 167 -0.15 -6.84 5.86
N CYS A 168 -0.68 -6.09 6.81
CA CYS A 168 -0.40 -6.29 8.22
C CYS A 168 -1.23 -7.45 8.76
N ILE A 169 -0.67 -8.24 9.68
CA ILE A 169 -1.33 -9.44 10.21
C ILE A 169 -2.68 -9.15 10.88
N ASP A 170 -2.83 -7.97 11.47
CA ASP A 170 -4.06 -7.49 12.12
C ASP A 170 -4.87 -6.52 11.27
N VAL A 171 -4.48 -6.34 9.99
CA VAL A 171 -5.12 -5.46 9.00
C VAL A 171 -5.03 -3.96 9.36
N LEU A 172 -4.38 -3.59 10.46
CA LEU A 172 -4.17 -2.21 10.86
C LEU A 172 -2.76 -1.72 10.47
N PRO A 173 -2.61 -0.47 10.00
CA PRO A 173 -1.30 0.06 9.66
C PRO A 173 -0.39 0.21 10.89
N VAL A 174 0.91 0.24 10.63
CA VAL A 174 1.93 0.56 11.64
C VAL A 174 2.32 2.02 11.49
N ILE A 175 1.99 2.84 12.49
CA ILE A 175 2.31 4.27 12.54
C ILE A 175 2.91 4.55 13.90
N ASP A 176 4.22 4.75 13.98
CA ASP A 176 4.90 4.93 15.27
C ASP A 176 6.28 5.58 15.13
N ASN A 177 6.71 6.28 16.18
CA ASN A 177 8.10 6.58 16.45
C ASN A 177 8.69 5.47 17.32
N VAL A 178 9.61 4.69 16.77
CA VAL A 178 10.14 3.51 17.44
C VAL A 178 11.11 3.92 18.55
N LYS A 179 10.73 3.70 19.81
CA LYS A 179 11.54 4.06 21.00
C LYS A 179 12.89 3.35 21.01
N GLU A 180 12.93 2.10 20.54
CA GLU A 180 14.16 1.28 20.49
C GLU A 180 15.14 1.74 19.42
N VAL A 181 14.67 2.51 18.46
CA VAL A 181 15.47 3.06 17.36
C VAL A 181 15.14 4.54 17.19
N PRO A 182 15.63 5.40 18.07
CA PRO A 182 15.42 6.85 17.94
C PRO A 182 15.78 7.33 16.54
N GLY A 183 14.99 8.25 16.00
CA GLY A 183 15.17 8.76 14.64
C GLY A 183 14.53 7.92 13.52
N LEU A 184 13.85 6.82 13.87
CA LEU A 184 13.07 6.03 12.93
C LEU A 184 11.57 6.20 13.20
N THR A 185 10.85 6.63 12.18
CA THR A 185 9.37 6.68 12.14
C THR A 185 8.87 5.66 11.14
N LEU A 186 7.83 4.92 11.49
CA LEU A 186 7.21 3.88 10.67
C LEU A 186 5.87 4.35 10.12
N GLY A 187 5.61 4.07 8.82
CA GLY A 187 4.33 4.34 8.15
C GLY A 187 4.07 3.33 7.05
N PHE A 188 3.62 2.11 7.38
CA PHE A 188 3.38 1.03 6.42
C PHE A 188 2.34 0.02 6.92
N GLY A 189 2.07 -1.04 6.14
CA GLY A 189 1.11 -2.09 6.51
C GLY A 189 -0.34 -1.67 6.32
N PHE A 190 -0.64 -0.87 5.31
CA PHE A 190 -1.97 -0.25 5.11
C PHE A 190 -3.03 -1.23 4.60
N SER A 191 -2.68 -2.47 4.30
CA SER A 191 -3.62 -3.56 4.01
C SER A 191 -4.66 -3.22 2.94
N GLY A 192 -4.23 -2.52 1.88
CA GLY A 192 -5.08 -2.11 0.76
C GLY A 192 -5.88 -0.81 0.97
N HIS A 193 -5.83 -0.18 2.15
CA HIS A 193 -6.63 1.02 2.47
C HIS A 193 -5.82 2.33 2.43
N GLY A 194 -4.50 2.25 2.19
CA GLY A 194 -3.56 3.36 2.34
C GLY A 194 -3.89 4.60 1.54
N PHE A 195 -4.38 4.46 0.30
CA PHE A 195 -4.67 5.61 -0.55
C PHE A 195 -5.75 6.53 0.06
N GLY A 196 -6.87 5.95 0.51
CA GLY A 196 -7.99 6.71 1.07
C GLY A 196 -7.65 7.45 2.37
N ILE A 197 -6.81 6.87 3.21
CA ILE A 197 -6.43 7.45 4.51
C ILE A 197 -5.13 8.25 4.47
N SER A 198 -4.44 8.29 3.31
CA SER A 198 -3.11 8.93 3.18
C SER A 198 -3.05 10.39 3.65
N PRO A 199 -4.07 11.26 3.45
CA PRO A 199 -3.99 12.63 3.95
C PRO A 199 -3.92 12.70 5.48
N ALA A 200 -4.75 11.92 6.16
CA ALA A 200 -4.77 11.85 7.62
C ALA A 200 -3.47 11.26 8.17
N VAL A 201 -3.01 10.16 7.57
CA VAL A 201 -1.75 9.51 7.95
C VAL A 201 -0.56 10.44 7.75
N SER A 202 -0.53 11.22 6.68
CA SER A 202 0.56 12.19 6.42
C SER A 202 0.65 13.26 7.51
N ILE A 203 -0.48 13.72 8.05
CA ILE A 203 -0.52 14.64 9.19
C ILE A 203 0.09 13.97 10.42
N ALA A 204 -0.40 12.77 10.78
CA ALA A 204 0.11 12.04 11.95
C ALA A 204 1.62 11.76 11.86
N LEU A 205 2.12 11.33 10.70
CA LEU A 205 3.55 11.09 10.48
C LEU A 205 4.38 12.36 10.57
N SER A 206 3.87 13.48 10.05
CA SER A 206 4.54 14.78 10.16
C SER A 206 4.64 15.23 11.62
N GLU A 207 3.56 15.13 12.39
CA GLU A 207 3.53 15.46 13.82
C GLU A 207 4.47 14.55 14.62
N LEU A 208 4.49 13.24 14.33
CA LEU A 208 5.43 12.31 14.96
C LEU A 208 6.89 12.70 14.73
N ILE A 209 7.25 13.15 13.54
CA ILE A 209 8.63 13.53 13.20
C ILE A 209 9.00 14.88 13.84
N LEU A 210 8.10 15.87 13.78
CA LEU A 210 8.38 17.24 14.21
C LEU A 210 8.19 17.43 15.71
N ASP A 211 7.11 16.86 16.26
CA ASP A 211 6.67 17.11 17.62
C ASP A 211 6.90 15.91 18.56
N GLY A 212 7.20 14.73 18.00
CA GLY A 212 7.38 13.48 18.74
C GLY A 212 6.08 12.73 19.07
N GLU A 213 4.93 13.34 18.85
CA GLU A 213 3.60 12.75 19.08
C GLU A 213 2.60 13.20 18.03
N SER A 214 1.59 12.36 17.74
CA SER A 214 0.45 12.75 16.90
C SER A 214 -0.59 13.44 17.76
N LYS A 215 -0.93 14.69 17.42
CA LYS A 215 -1.85 15.56 18.14
C LYS A 215 -3.24 15.60 17.50
N THR A 216 -3.28 15.49 16.18
CA THR A 216 -4.51 15.61 15.40
C THR A 216 -5.29 14.30 15.33
N ILE A 217 -4.58 13.18 15.35
CA ILE A 217 -5.17 11.85 15.14
C ILE A 217 -4.70 10.90 16.25
N ASP A 218 -5.63 10.20 16.87
CA ASP A 218 -5.30 9.14 17.82
C ASP A 218 -4.76 7.91 17.07
N ILE A 219 -3.46 7.67 17.24
CA ILE A 219 -2.74 6.52 16.67
C ILE A 219 -2.41 5.45 17.71
N SER A 220 -3.01 5.50 18.89
CA SER A 220 -2.67 4.62 20.02
C SER A 220 -2.74 3.13 19.66
N GLN A 221 -3.72 2.74 18.84
CA GLN A 221 -3.91 1.37 18.38
C GLN A 221 -3.01 1.01 17.18
N LEU A 222 -2.32 1.98 16.57
CA LEU A 222 -1.51 1.78 15.37
C LEU A 222 -0.02 1.64 15.68
N LYS A 223 0.36 1.76 16.93
CA LYS A 223 1.76 1.69 17.37
C LYS A 223 2.35 0.31 17.20
N TYR A 224 3.65 0.26 16.91
CA TYR A 224 4.42 -0.97 16.77
C TYR A 224 4.39 -1.84 18.02
N ASP A 225 4.32 -1.23 19.22
CA ASP A 225 4.32 -1.93 20.49
C ASP A 225 3.20 -2.97 20.65
N ARG A 226 2.11 -2.87 19.88
CA ARG A 226 0.99 -3.83 19.91
C ARG A 226 1.40 -5.26 19.51
N PHE A 227 2.52 -5.41 18.82
CA PHE A 227 3.05 -6.72 18.42
C PHE A 227 4.04 -7.31 19.43
N LYS A 228 4.40 -6.56 20.45
CA LYS A 228 5.29 -7.06 21.51
C LYS A 228 4.53 -7.94 22.48
N PRO A 229 5.18 -8.98 23.05
CA PRO A 229 4.58 -9.77 24.12
C PRO A 229 4.15 -8.83 25.26
N LYS A 230 2.92 -8.94 25.70
CA LYS A 230 2.48 -8.26 26.92
C LYS A 230 3.26 -8.86 28.08
N LYS A 231 4.01 -8.01 28.78
CA LYS A 231 4.73 -8.40 30.00
C LYS A 231 3.76 -8.71 31.12
#